data_9265e89ed33dccb5d951185a7787d2cb
#
_entry.id   9265e89ed33dccb5d951185a7787d2cb
#
_cell.length_a   1.000
_cell.length_b   1.000
_cell.length_c   1.000
_cell.angle_alpha   90.00
_cell.angle_beta   90.00
_cell.angle_gamma   90.00
#
_symmetry.space_group_name_H-M   'P 1'
#
loop_
_entity.id
_entity.type
_entity.pdbx_description
1 polymer ?
#
loop_
_entity_poly.entity_id
_entity_poly.type
_entity_poly.pdbx_seq_one_letter_code
_entity_poly.pdbx_strand_id
1 'polypeptide(L)'
;PDEAPEARFVKAPEMGRQDRTEISWSISDDYGVSALELRITLQTPNPAAPDEADHVAVPLSGAAPTSAEDITQLDLTRHRWAGMPVTLRLVATDGAGQTGLSEPVDFKLPEKLFLDPIARVAQEVRVTVLREPRDYAELAKNEDALRQDALNVTASNRLGTAPPDIQKAALMLDAMTYKGERYIRDQGVYLTFRTAKGILDAAATKDEAEQVDPLLWALALRAEYGSAADALRRLEAARRALEQALRDGASEDEIKQRMEA
;
A
#
# COMPACT_ATOMS: atom_id res chain seq x y z
N PRO A 1 -10.38 17.95 37.75
CA PRO A 1 -9.18 17.37 37.18
C PRO A 1 -9.55 16.95 35.77
N ASP A 2 -8.63 17.15 34.85
CA ASP A 2 -8.75 16.74 33.47
C ASP A 2 -8.80 15.20 33.42
N GLU A 3 -9.78 14.65 32.72
CA GLU A 3 -9.98 13.21 32.58
C GLU A 3 -9.50 12.77 31.20
N ALA A 4 -9.05 11.52 31.08
CA ALA A 4 -8.61 11.00 29.79
C ALA A 4 -9.83 10.78 28.85
N PRO A 5 -9.68 11.03 27.54
CA PRO A 5 -10.79 10.88 26.58
C PRO A 5 -11.26 9.44 26.49
N GLU A 6 -12.56 9.26 26.23
CA GLU A 6 -13.15 7.96 25.94
C GLU A 6 -13.35 7.78 24.44
N ALA A 7 -13.04 6.59 23.94
CA ALA A 7 -13.31 6.17 22.56
C ALA A 7 -13.97 4.79 22.54
N ARG A 8 -14.94 4.59 21.65
CA ARG A 8 -15.58 3.27 21.47
C ARG A 8 -16.06 3.04 20.05
N PHE A 9 -16.05 1.80 19.62
CA PHE A 9 -16.82 1.39 18.45
C PHE A 9 -18.31 1.35 18.82
N VAL A 10 -19.15 2.08 18.06
CA VAL A 10 -20.59 2.04 18.22
C VAL A 10 -21.13 0.75 17.61
N LYS A 11 -20.51 0.29 16.52
CA LYS A 11 -20.78 -0.97 15.84
C LYS A 11 -19.42 -1.62 15.49
N ALA A 12 -19.37 -2.94 15.45
CA ALA A 12 -18.17 -3.63 15.00
C ALA A 12 -17.78 -3.18 13.58
N PRO A 13 -16.46 -2.98 13.31
CA PRO A 13 -15.97 -2.66 11.97
C PRO A 13 -16.45 -3.69 10.95
N GLU A 14 -16.88 -3.21 9.78
CA GLU A 14 -17.37 -4.09 8.72
C GLU A 14 -16.82 -3.70 7.35
N MET A 15 -16.91 -4.65 6.40
CA MET A 15 -16.57 -4.38 5.01
C MET A 15 -17.68 -3.54 4.38
N GLY A 16 -17.37 -2.31 4.02
CA GLY A 16 -18.25 -1.39 3.31
C GLY A 16 -18.18 -1.57 1.78
N ARG A 17 -18.64 -0.55 1.06
CA ARG A 17 -18.59 -0.54 -0.41
C ARG A 17 -17.16 -0.36 -0.91
N GLN A 18 -16.85 -0.97 -2.07
CA GLN A 18 -15.53 -0.85 -2.74
C GLN A 18 -14.35 -1.32 -1.86
N ASP A 19 -14.56 -2.37 -1.07
CA ASP A 19 -13.56 -2.96 -0.17
C ASP A 19 -13.01 -1.97 0.90
N ARG A 20 -13.77 -0.89 1.20
CA ARG A 20 -13.43 0.03 2.29
C ARG A 20 -13.88 -0.54 3.62
N THR A 21 -13.08 -0.33 4.65
CA THR A 21 -13.45 -0.64 6.03
C THR A 21 -14.31 0.49 6.58
N GLU A 22 -15.55 0.16 6.98
CA GLU A 22 -16.45 1.08 7.65
C GLU A 22 -16.29 0.93 9.15
N ILE A 23 -15.99 2.04 9.84
CA ILE A 23 -15.90 2.13 11.28
C ILE A 23 -16.94 3.13 11.79
N SER A 24 -17.82 2.66 12.69
CA SER A 24 -18.76 3.49 13.43
C SER A 24 -18.20 3.72 14.82
N TRP A 25 -17.95 4.98 15.17
CA TRP A 25 -17.22 5.34 16.36
C TRP A 25 -17.90 6.48 17.13
N SER A 26 -17.65 6.53 18.44
CA SER A 26 -17.97 7.68 19.28
C SER A 26 -16.81 8.00 20.21
N ILE A 27 -16.69 9.28 20.52
CA ILE A 27 -15.70 9.85 21.43
C ILE A 27 -16.39 10.80 22.41
N SER A 28 -15.83 10.93 23.61
CA SER A 28 -16.20 11.95 24.57
C SER A 28 -15.01 12.37 25.41
N ASP A 29 -14.97 13.65 25.81
CA ASP A 29 -13.93 14.24 26.62
C ASP A 29 -14.42 15.57 27.25
N ASP A 30 -13.92 15.95 28.42
CA ASP A 30 -14.37 17.17 29.12
C ASP A 30 -13.78 18.45 28.48
N TYR A 31 -12.62 18.39 27.84
CA TYR A 31 -11.96 19.52 27.17
C TYR A 31 -11.86 19.39 25.65
N GLY A 32 -12.12 18.20 25.13
CA GLY A 32 -12.22 17.91 23.70
C GLY A 32 -11.07 17.09 23.14
N VAL A 33 -11.43 16.18 22.21
CA VAL A 33 -10.52 15.25 21.55
C VAL A 33 -9.78 15.92 20.42
N SER A 34 -8.45 15.97 20.49
CA SER A 34 -7.59 16.61 19.47
C SER A 34 -7.26 15.68 18.30
N ALA A 35 -7.21 14.35 18.54
CA ALA A 35 -6.94 13.35 17.51
C ALA A 35 -7.67 12.04 17.81
N LEU A 36 -8.08 11.36 16.73
CA LEU A 36 -8.60 9.99 16.78
C LEU A 36 -7.83 9.15 15.76
N GLU A 37 -7.34 8.00 16.20
CA GLU A 37 -6.62 7.04 15.37
C GLU A 37 -7.19 5.65 15.51
N LEU A 38 -7.10 4.87 14.43
CA LEU A 38 -7.32 3.44 14.45
C LEU A 38 -5.97 2.75 14.63
N ARG A 39 -5.75 2.17 15.80
CA ARG A 39 -4.58 1.32 16.06
C ARG A 39 -4.86 -0.08 15.56
N ILE A 40 -3.94 -0.61 14.76
CA ILE A 40 -4.01 -1.93 14.12
C ILE A 40 -2.84 -2.76 14.65
N THR A 41 -3.11 -3.95 15.16
CA THR A 41 -2.09 -4.92 15.61
C THR A 41 -2.40 -6.29 15.02
N LEU A 42 -1.38 -7.10 14.75
CA LEU A 42 -1.59 -8.49 14.31
C LEU A 42 -2.17 -9.34 15.45
N GLN A 43 -3.17 -10.19 15.17
CA GLN A 43 -3.64 -11.19 16.13
C GLN A 43 -2.56 -12.23 16.46
N THR A 44 -1.70 -12.55 15.50
CA THR A 44 -0.51 -13.35 15.71
C THR A 44 0.70 -12.44 15.54
N PRO A 45 1.26 -11.92 16.63
CA PRO A 45 2.38 -10.99 16.58
C PRO A 45 3.59 -11.59 15.87
N ASN A 46 4.35 -10.74 15.16
CA ASN A 46 5.63 -11.12 14.61
C ASN A 46 6.63 -11.32 15.76
N PRO A 47 7.28 -12.50 15.89
CA PRO A 47 8.26 -12.73 16.97
C PRO A 47 9.42 -11.72 16.99
N ALA A 48 9.76 -11.12 15.84
CA ALA A 48 10.82 -10.12 15.73
C ALA A 48 10.36 -8.71 16.15
N ALA A 49 9.04 -8.46 16.22
CA ALA A 49 8.45 -7.20 16.66
C ALA A 49 7.06 -7.48 17.30
N PRO A 50 7.02 -8.02 18.51
CA PRO A 50 5.76 -8.46 19.15
C PRO A 50 4.80 -7.30 19.45
N ASP A 51 5.32 -6.10 19.68
CA ASP A 51 4.54 -4.91 20.02
C ASP A 51 4.25 -4.00 18.81
N GLU A 52 4.51 -4.50 17.61
CA GLU A 52 4.33 -3.73 16.38
C GLU A 52 2.86 -3.34 16.17
N ALA A 53 2.61 -2.05 15.96
CA ALA A 53 1.30 -1.49 15.71
C ALA A 53 1.37 -0.44 14.62
N ASP A 54 0.34 -0.37 13.79
CA ASP A 54 0.14 0.73 12.86
C ASP A 54 -1.00 1.64 13.33
N HIS A 55 -0.89 2.92 13.02
CA HIS A 55 -1.84 3.94 13.37
C HIS A 55 -2.37 4.62 12.11
N VAL A 56 -3.69 4.60 11.94
CA VAL A 56 -4.37 5.23 10.81
C VAL A 56 -5.27 6.34 11.35
N ALA A 57 -5.03 7.57 10.90
CA ALA A 57 -5.82 8.72 11.34
C ALA A 57 -7.29 8.56 10.95
N VAL A 58 -8.19 8.82 11.91
CA VAL A 58 -9.64 8.90 11.72
C VAL A 58 -10.03 10.38 11.74
N PRO A 59 -10.55 10.92 10.63
CA PRO A 59 -10.91 12.33 10.57
C PRO A 59 -11.97 12.72 11.61
N LEU A 60 -11.75 13.81 12.32
CA LEU A 60 -12.71 14.43 13.22
C LEU A 60 -13.41 15.61 12.54
N SER A 61 -14.69 15.77 12.78
CA SER A 61 -15.47 16.94 12.34
C SER A 61 -15.35 18.06 13.38
N GLY A 62 -14.58 19.10 13.07
CA GLY A 62 -14.34 20.27 13.94
C GLY A 62 -13.04 20.21 14.73
N ALA A 63 -12.69 21.32 15.37
CA ALA A 63 -11.49 21.42 16.21
C ALA A 63 -11.84 21.01 17.64
N ALA A 64 -11.26 19.91 18.11
CA ALA A 64 -11.39 19.37 19.46
C ALA A 64 -12.85 19.23 19.96
N PRO A 65 -13.68 18.37 19.34
CA PRO A 65 -15.04 18.15 19.82
C PRO A 65 -15.04 17.46 21.20
N THR A 66 -15.89 17.92 22.12
CA THR A 66 -16.08 17.32 23.44
C THR A 66 -16.94 16.04 23.37
N SER A 67 -17.71 15.87 22.30
CA SER A 67 -18.45 14.64 22.00
C SER A 67 -18.71 14.57 20.51
N ALA A 68 -18.48 13.43 19.89
CA ALA A 68 -18.82 13.18 18.51
C ALA A 68 -19.12 11.69 18.28
N GLU A 69 -20.00 11.44 17.31
CA GLU A 69 -20.31 10.11 16.80
C GLU A 69 -20.41 10.20 15.28
N ASP A 70 -19.72 9.31 14.55
CA ASP A 70 -19.71 9.35 13.08
C ASP A 70 -19.37 7.97 12.50
N ILE A 71 -19.50 7.86 11.19
CA ILE A 71 -19.13 6.68 10.40
C ILE A 71 -18.04 7.08 9.42
N THR A 72 -16.88 6.47 9.54
CA THR A 72 -15.72 6.73 8.67
C THR A 72 -15.43 5.52 7.81
N GLN A 73 -15.16 5.76 6.52
CA GLN A 73 -14.74 4.72 5.58
C GLN A 73 -13.24 4.87 5.27
N LEU A 74 -12.45 3.87 5.67
CA LEU A 74 -11.00 3.82 5.47
C LEU A 74 -10.66 2.84 4.34
N ASP A 75 -9.76 3.23 3.44
CA ASP A 75 -9.17 2.30 2.46
C ASP A 75 -7.95 1.62 3.08
N LEU A 76 -8.16 0.43 3.62
CA LEU A 76 -7.12 -0.41 4.21
C LEU A 76 -6.64 -1.53 3.27
N THR A 77 -7.09 -1.53 2.00
CA THR A 77 -6.70 -2.56 1.00
C THR A 77 -5.22 -2.50 0.64
N ARG A 78 -4.60 -1.33 0.83
CA ARG A 78 -3.17 -1.11 0.59
C ARG A 78 -2.31 -1.31 1.84
N HIS A 79 -2.93 -1.54 3.00
CA HIS A 79 -2.20 -1.71 4.26
C HIS A 79 -1.21 -2.88 4.16
N ARG A 80 -0.05 -2.79 4.85
CA ARG A 80 0.95 -3.86 4.84
C ARG A 80 0.41 -5.20 5.34
N TRP A 81 -0.56 -5.19 6.23
CA TRP A 81 -1.25 -6.37 6.76
C TRP A 81 -2.58 -6.67 6.07
N ALA A 82 -2.84 -6.09 4.89
CA ALA A 82 -4.04 -6.43 4.11
C ALA A 82 -4.19 -7.95 3.95
N GLY A 83 -5.42 -8.46 4.11
CA GLY A 83 -5.74 -9.89 4.09
C GLY A 83 -5.46 -10.65 5.38
N MET A 84 -4.80 -10.03 6.37
CA MET A 84 -4.43 -10.69 7.62
C MET A 84 -5.47 -10.44 8.74
N PRO A 85 -5.59 -11.37 9.72
CA PRO A 85 -6.36 -11.15 10.92
C PRO A 85 -5.60 -10.18 11.85
N VAL A 86 -6.32 -9.13 12.28
CA VAL A 86 -5.81 -8.05 13.13
C VAL A 86 -6.76 -7.78 14.28
N THR A 87 -6.25 -7.13 15.32
CA THR A 87 -7.05 -6.52 16.38
C THR A 87 -7.03 -5.00 16.19
N LEU A 88 -8.20 -4.41 16.17
CA LEU A 88 -8.44 -2.98 16.02
C LEU A 88 -8.78 -2.34 17.37
N ARG A 89 -8.23 -1.15 17.65
CA ARG A 89 -8.64 -0.27 18.74
C ARG A 89 -8.70 1.17 18.25
N LEU A 90 -9.65 1.93 18.77
CA LEU A 90 -9.62 3.37 18.64
C LEU A 90 -8.73 3.97 19.73
N VAL A 91 -7.95 4.97 19.37
CA VAL A 91 -7.10 5.75 20.27
C VAL A 91 -7.54 7.19 20.13
N ALA A 92 -8.17 7.74 21.17
CA ALA A 92 -8.46 9.16 21.24
C ALA A 92 -7.36 9.87 22.04
N THR A 93 -6.97 11.06 21.61
CA THR A 93 -5.98 11.90 22.30
C THR A 93 -6.62 13.28 22.54
N ASP A 94 -6.51 13.82 23.73
CA ASP A 94 -6.97 15.16 24.10
C ASP A 94 -5.94 16.26 23.80
N GLY A 95 -6.24 17.49 24.18
CA GLY A 95 -5.33 18.62 24.05
C GLY A 95 -4.15 18.62 25.04
N ALA A 96 -4.24 17.86 26.13
CA ALA A 96 -3.18 17.70 27.13
C ALA A 96 -2.23 16.52 26.80
N GLY A 97 -2.59 15.70 25.81
CA GLY A 97 -1.83 14.51 25.39
C GLY A 97 -2.20 13.25 26.17
N GLN A 98 -3.32 13.27 26.93
CA GLN A 98 -3.86 12.05 27.52
C GLN A 98 -4.51 11.19 26.44
N THR A 99 -4.47 9.87 26.57
CA THR A 99 -4.99 8.93 25.59
C THR A 99 -6.02 7.98 26.21
N GLY A 100 -7.13 7.80 25.50
CA GLY A 100 -8.14 6.79 25.79
C GLY A 100 -8.20 5.74 24.70
N LEU A 101 -8.37 4.48 25.11
CA LEU A 101 -8.39 3.31 24.22
C LEU A 101 -9.78 2.66 24.25
N SER A 102 -10.30 2.32 23.06
CA SER A 102 -11.50 1.49 22.99
C SER A 102 -11.22 0.03 23.38
N GLU A 103 -12.29 -0.73 23.62
CA GLU A 103 -12.21 -2.19 23.65
C GLU A 103 -11.65 -2.72 22.31
N PRO A 104 -10.87 -3.83 22.35
CA PRO A 104 -10.32 -4.43 21.14
C PRO A 104 -11.43 -5.12 20.34
N VAL A 105 -11.33 -5.04 19.01
CA VAL A 105 -12.21 -5.75 18.09
C VAL A 105 -11.37 -6.52 17.08
N ASP A 106 -11.66 -7.80 16.95
CA ASP A 106 -11.02 -8.65 15.96
C ASP A 106 -11.59 -8.38 14.57
N PHE A 107 -10.71 -8.28 13.59
CA PHE A 107 -11.09 -7.97 12.22
C PHE A 107 -10.13 -8.62 11.22
N LYS A 108 -10.61 -8.95 10.02
CA LYS A 108 -9.74 -9.31 8.91
C LYS A 108 -9.64 -8.12 7.96
N LEU A 109 -8.44 -7.56 7.80
CA LEU A 109 -8.25 -6.44 6.89
C LEU A 109 -8.62 -6.80 5.45
N PRO A 110 -9.31 -5.90 4.72
CA PRO A 110 -9.57 -6.10 3.31
C PRO A 110 -8.25 -6.17 2.54
N GLU A 111 -8.23 -6.96 1.47
CA GLU A 111 -7.11 -7.01 0.54
C GLU A 111 -7.59 -6.81 -0.89
N LYS A 112 -6.75 -6.18 -1.70
CA LYS A 112 -7.01 -6.09 -3.13
C LYS A 112 -6.53 -7.36 -3.80
N LEU A 113 -7.45 -8.12 -4.37
CA LEU A 113 -7.15 -9.33 -5.13
C LEU A 113 -6.70 -8.94 -6.54
N PHE A 114 -5.52 -9.41 -6.94
CA PHE A 114 -4.98 -9.28 -8.29
C PHE A 114 -5.09 -10.63 -9.00
N LEU A 115 -5.60 -10.62 -10.23
CA LEU A 115 -5.72 -11.80 -11.09
C LEU A 115 -4.53 -11.92 -12.03
N ASP A 116 -3.99 -10.79 -12.50
CA ASP A 116 -2.82 -10.76 -13.37
C ASP A 116 -1.57 -11.28 -12.63
N PRO A 117 -0.82 -12.25 -13.18
CA PRO A 117 0.36 -12.82 -12.53
C PRO A 117 1.44 -11.79 -12.20
N ILE A 118 1.64 -10.78 -13.04
CA ILE A 118 2.63 -9.71 -12.85
C ILE A 118 2.20 -8.81 -11.69
N ALA A 119 0.90 -8.46 -11.64
CA ALA A 119 0.32 -7.68 -10.55
C ALA A 119 0.47 -8.42 -9.20
N ARG A 120 0.26 -9.73 -9.18
CA ARG A 120 0.43 -10.57 -7.99
C ARG A 120 1.87 -10.58 -7.50
N VAL A 121 2.85 -10.72 -8.41
CA VAL A 121 4.27 -10.68 -8.02
C VAL A 121 4.63 -9.30 -7.48
N ALA A 122 4.17 -8.21 -8.11
CA ALA A 122 4.42 -6.86 -7.61
C ALA A 122 3.87 -6.66 -6.19
N GLN A 123 2.65 -7.15 -5.93
CA GLN A 123 2.04 -7.11 -4.60
C GLN A 123 2.80 -7.98 -3.60
N GLU A 124 3.23 -9.18 -3.98
CA GLU A 124 4.01 -10.08 -3.10
C GLU A 124 5.33 -9.45 -2.69
N VAL A 125 6.10 -8.90 -3.65
CA VAL A 125 7.35 -8.20 -3.35
C VAL A 125 7.10 -7.02 -2.42
N ARG A 126 6.08 -6.23 -2.71
CA ARG A 126 5.68 -5.06 -1.92
C ARG A 126 5.42 -5.43 -0.46
N VAL A 127 4.53 -6.39 -0.21
CA VAL A 127 4.18 -6.77 1.17
C VAL A 127 5.32 -7.49 1.89
N THR A 128 6.19 -8.19 1.16
CA THR A 128 7.39 -8.82 1.73
C THR A 128 8.32 -7.75 2.31
N VAL A 129 8.53 -6.63 1.61
CA VAL A 129 9.35 -5.51 2.11
C VAL A 129 8.67 -4.82 3.31
N LEU A 130 7.38 -4.47 3.17
CA LEU A 130 6.66 -3.70 4.20
C LEU A 130 6.42 -4.47 5.51
N ARG A 131 6.38 -5.81 5.45
CA ARG A 131 6.16 -6.68 6.62
C ARG A 131 7.45 -7.06 7.33
N GLU A 132 8.62 -6.73 6.79
CA GLU A 132 9.89 -6.96 7.47
C GLU A 132 10.03 -5.97 8.63
N PRO A 133 10.06 -6.41 9.89
CA PRO A 133 10.11 -5.50 11.04
C PRO A 133 11.53 -5.05 11.38
N ARG A 134 12.55 -5.78 10.89
CA ARG A 134 13.95 -5.53 11.24
C ARG A 134 14.56 -4.49 10.31
N ASP A 135 15.48 -3.71 10.84
CA ASP A 135 16.31 -2.81 10.04
C ASP A 135 17.56 -3.52 9.53
N TYR A 136 18.32 -2.84 8.70
CA TYR A 136 19.59 -3.33 8.17
C TYR A 136 20.61 -3.51 9.29
N ALA A 137 21.41 -4.57 9.17
CA ALA A 137 22.52 -4.78 10.10
C ALA A 137 23.58 -3.68 9.89
N GLU A 138 24.15 -3.19 11.00
CA GLU A 138 25.31 -2.27 10.89
C GLU A 138 26.45 -2.97 10.15
N LEU A 139 27.02 -2.25 9.18
CA LEU A 139 28.27 -2.69 8.54
C LEU A 139 29.35 -2.77 9.61
N ALA A 140 29.97 -3.95 9.73
CA ALA A 140 31.11 -4.10 10.61
C ALA A 140 32.15 -3.04 10.23
N LYS A 141 32.47 -2.16 11.19
CA LYS A 141 33.50 -1.13 11.04
C LYS A 141 34.89 -1.76 11.04
N ASN A 142 35.19 -2.54 10.01
CA ASN A 142 36.52 -3.11 9.79
C ASN A 142 37.25 -2.15 8.86
N GLU A 143 38.35 -1.55 9.32
CA GLU A 143 39.16 -0.61 8.52
C GLU A 143 39.62 -1.20 7.18
N ASP A 144 39.80 -2.52 7.12
CA ASP A 144 40.13 -3.24 5.89
C ASP A 144 38.94 -3.36 4.93
N ALA A 145 37.71 -3.49 5.46
CA ALA A 145 36.49 -3.46 4.66
C ALA A 145 36.26 -2.06 4.06
N LEU A 146 36.50 -1.00 4.84
CA LEU A 146 36.37 0.39 4.35
C LEU A 146 37.37 0.70 3.20
N ARG A 147 38.55 0.09 3.21
CA ARG A 147 39.51 0.22 2.11
C ARG A 147 39.11 -0.58 0.87
N GLN A 148 38.51 -1.75 1.03
CA GLN A 148 37.95 -2.52 -0.08
C GLN A 148 36.69 -1.91 -0.63
N ASP A 149 35.82 -1.35 0.21
CA ASP A 149 34.58 -0.68 -0.22
C ASP A 149 34.86 0.63 -0.97
N ALA A 150 35.93 1.36 -0.64
CA ALA A 150 36.35 2.54 -1.40
C ALA A 150 36.78 2.19 -2.83
N LEU A 151 37.19 0.95 -3.08
CA LEU A 151 37.61 0.44 -4.39
C LEU A 151 36.53 -0.36 -5.12
N ASN A 152 35.55 -0.90 -4.38
CA ASN A 152 34.44 -1.74 -4.88
C ASN A 152 33.10 -1.30 -4.30
N VAL A 153 32.69 -0.04 -4.50
CA VAL A 153 31.33 0.43 -4.22
C VAL A 153 30.37 -0.19 -5.24
N THR A 154 30.15 -1.49 -5.13
CA THR A 154 29.06 -2.16 -5.82
C THR A 154 27.90 -2.35 -4.86
N ALA A 155 26.69 -2.05 -5.34
CA ALA A 155 25.41 -2.19 -4.62
C ALA A 155 25.23 -3.55 -3.92
N SER A 156 25.92 -4.60 -4.35
CA SER A 156 25.84 -5.96 -3.81
C SER A 156 26.23 -6.10 -2.33
N ASN A 157 27.10 -5.21 -1.79
CA ASN A 157 27.50 -5.29 -0.38
C ASN A 157 26.40 -4.78 0.58
N ARG A 158 25.58 -3.82 0.17
CA ARG A 158 24.49 -3.29 1.00
C ARG A 158 23.35 -4.28 1.16
N LEU A 159 22.98 -4.97 0.09
CA LEU A 159 21.95 -6.01 0.14
C LEU A 159 22.34 -7.16 1.08
N GLY A 160 23.64 -7.43 1.26
CA GLY A 160 24.15 -8.43 2.21
C GLY A 160 23.87 -8.09 3.68
N THR A 161 23.66 -6.82 4.02
CA THR A 161 23.29 -6.36 5.38
C THR A 161 21.78 -6.23 5.57
N ALA A 162 21.00 -6.35 4.48
CA ALA A 162 19.55 -6.26 4.51
C ALA A 162 18.93 -7.45 5.28
N PRO A 163 17.79 -7.23 5.93
CA PRO A 163 17.04 -8.33 6.56
C PRO A 163 16.60 -9.37 5.52
N PRO A 164 16.35 -10.62 5.94
CA PRO A 164 16.06 -11.74 5.04
C PRO A 164 14.89 -11.52 4.08
N ASP A 165 13.82 -10.86 4.52
CA ASP A 165 12.67 -10.62 3.65
C ASP A 165 12.97 -9.57 2.59
N ILE A 166 13.81 -8.57 2.87
CA ILE A 166 14.26 -7.61 1.86
C ILE A 166 15.20 -8.28 0.86
N GLN A 167 16.11 -9.17 1.31
CA GLN A 167 16.94 -9.98 0.42
C GLN A 167 16.08 -10.87 -0.48
N LYS A 168 15.05 -11.53 0.08
CA LYS A 168 14.08 -12.32 -0.68
C LYS A 168 13.36 -11.48 -1.73
N ALA A 169 12.86 -10.29 -1.36
CA ALA A 169 12.20 -9.36 -2.27
C ALA A 169 13.13 -8.95 -3.44
N ALA A 170 14.39 -8.65 -3.16
CA ALA A 170 15.38 -8.33 -4.19
C ALA A 170 15.63 -9.51 -5.15
N LEU A 171 15.71 -10.75 -4.64
CA LEU A 171 15.82 -11.96 -5.48
C LEU A 171 14.58 -12.17 -6.35
N MET A 172 13.37 -11.91 -5.84
CA MET A 172 12.14 -11.97 -6.62
C MET A 172 12.17 -10.96 -7.79
N LEU A 173 12.62 -9.73 -7.53
CA LEU A 173 12.78 -8.70 -8.56
C LEU A 173 13.89 -9.06 -9.56
N ASP A 174 14.97 -9.70 -9.12
CA ASP A 174 16.01 -10.19 -10.01
C ASP A 174 15.46 -11.25 -10.97
N ALA A 175 14.70 -12.20 -10.46
CA ALA A 175 14.03 -13.22 -11.28
C ALA A 175 13.07 -12.59 -12.30
N MET A 176 12.29 -11.57 -11.90
CA MET A 176 11.36 -10.87 -12.79
C MET A 176 12.07 -10.03 -13.84
N THR A 177 13.25 -9.52 -13.56
CA THR A 177 14.01 -8.67 -14.50
C THR A 177 14.99 -9.47 -15.37
N TYR A 178 15.30 -10.72 -14.97
CA TYR A 178 16.15 -11.60 -15.79
C TYR A 178 15.47 -11.96 -17.13
N LYS A 179 15.98 -11.40 -18.22
CA LYS A 179 15.36 -11.52 -19.57
C LYS A 179 13.89 -11.16 -19.60
N GLY A 180 13.44 -10.24 -18.71
CA GLY A 180 12.04 -9.86 -18.54
C GLY A 180 11.42 -9.26 -19.81
N GLU A 181 12.20 -8.66 -20.70
CA GLU A 181 11.77 -8.15 -22.02
C GLU A 181 11.16 -9.23 -22.91
N ARG A 182 11.38 -10.51 -22.63
CA ARG A 182 10.83 -11.62 -23.42
C ARG A 182 9.39 -11.98 -23.06
N TYR A 183 8.95 -11.69 -21.83
CA TYR A 183 7.63 -12.10 -21.33
C TYR A 183 6.82 -10.94 -20.73
N ILE A 184 7.44 -9.84 -20.32
CA ILE A 184 6.76 -8.62 -19.88
C ILE A 184 6.54 -7.75 -21.13
N ARG A 185 5.31 -7.74 -21.64
CA ARG A 185 4.97 -6.99 -22.88
C ARG A 185 4.98 -5.48 -22.67
N ASP A 186 4.60 -5.00 -21.51
CA ASP A 186 4.60 -3.58 -21.17
C ASP A 186 6.00 -3.17 -20.69
N GLN A 187 6.68 -2.39 -21.51
CA GLN A 187 8.02 -1.89 -21.22
C GLN A 187 8.04 -1.02 -19.95
N GLY A 188 6.95 -0.28 -19.65
CA GLY A 188 6.85 0.51 -18.43
C GLY A 188 6.81 -0.37 -17.19
N VAL A 189 6.09 -1.50 -17.24
CA VAL A 189 6.08 -2.51 -16.17
C VAL A 189 7.47 -3.09 -15.96
N TYR A 190 8.15 -3.47 -17.03
CA TYR A 190 9.53 -4.00 -16.95
C TYR A 190 10.51 -2.99 -16.33
N LEU A 191 10.47 -1.73 -16.79
CA LEU A 191 11.33 -0.68 -16.25
C LEU A 191 11.02 -0.39 -14.77
N THR A 192 9.77 -0.44 -14.36
CA THR A 192 9.38 -0.24 -12.96
C THR A 192 9.94 -1.35 -12.07
N PHE A 193 9.90 -2.62 -12.49
CA PHE A 193 10.57 -3.70 -11.74
C PHE A 193 12.08 -3.48 -11.62
N ARG A 194 12.73 -3.03 -12.69
CA ARG A 194 14.16 -2.71 -12.65
C ARG A 194 14.47 -1.55 -11.71
N THR A 195 13.61 -0.53 -11.68
CA THR A 195 13.76 0.60 -10.75
C THR A 195 13.59 0.13 -9.30
N ALA A 196 12.55 -0.67 -9.02
CA ALA A 196 12.35 -1.24 -7.69
C ALA A 196 13.53 -2.10 -7.24
N LYS A 197 14.08 -2.93 -8.16
CA LYS A 197 15.30 -3.70 -7.89
C LYS A 197 16.47 -2.76 -7.54
N GLY A 198 16.69 -1.71 -8.33
CA GLY A 198 17.76 -0.73 -8.08
C GLY A 198 17.63 -0.05 -6.71
N ILE A 199 16.39 0.23 -6.26
CA ILE A 199 16.13 0.78 -4.93
C ILE A 199 16.56 -0.23 -3.85
N LEU A 200 16.12 -1.50 -3.93
CA LEU A 200 16.50 -2.50 -2.93
C LEU A 200 18.00 -2.81 -2.93
N ASP A 201 18.66 -2.81 -4.09
CA ASP A 201 20.10 -3.03 -4.20
C ASP A 201 20.91 -1.86 -3.56
N ALA A 202 20.37 -0.64 -3.60
CA ALA A 202 21.02 0.56 -3.09
C ALA A 202 20.65 0.90 -1.64
N ALA A 203 19.52 0.40 -1.14
CA ALA A 203 19.01 0.70 0.20
C ALA A 203 19.99 0.27 1.29
N ALA A 204 20.13 1.11 2.31
CA ALA A 204 20.94 0.90 3.51
C ALA A 204 20.10 0.91 4.79
N THR A 205 18.82 1.28 4.68
CA THR A 205 17.85 1.32 5.77
C THR A 205 16.51 0.74 5.30
N LYS A 206 15.67 0.38 6.25
CA LYS A 206 14.30 -0.08 5.97
C LYS A 206 13.49 1.00 5.25
N ASP A 207 13.56 2.24 5.70
CA ASP A 207 12.84 3.37 5.10
C ASP A 207 13.21 3.58 3.62
N GLU A 208 14.49 3.40 3.28
CA GLU A 208 14.94 3.45 1.89
C GLU A 208 14.39 2.28 1.07
N ALA A 209 14.36 1.07 1.63
CA ALA A 209 13.79 -0.09 0.96
C ALA A 209 12.27 0.03 0.76
N GLU A 210 11.55 0.63 1.70
CA GLU A 210 10.10 0.85 1.62
C GLU A 210 9.70 1.84 0.51
N GLN A 211 10.63 2.60 -0.07
CA GLN A 211 10.37 3.46 -1.22
C GLN A 211 9.89 2.68 -2.47
N VAL A 212 10.04 1.35 -2.48
CA VAL A 212 9.45 0.49 -3.52
C VAL A 212 7.92 0.41 -3.44
N ASP A 213 7.29 0.70 -2.27
CA ASP A 213 5.86 0.58 -2.04
C ASP A 213 5.00 1.31 -3.10
N PRO A 214 5.14 2.63 -3.29
CA PRO A 214 4.30 3.35 -4.25
C PRO A 214 4.52 2.89 -5.69
N LEU A 215 5.75 2.50 -6.03
CA LEU A 215 6.09 2.00 -7.37
C LEU A 215 5.45 0.65 -7.66
N LEU A 216 5.59 -0.31 -6.74
CA LEU A 216 5.06 -1.66 -6.91
C LEU A 216 3.54 -1.67 -6.85
N TRP A 217 2.92 -0.82 -6.01
CA TRP A 217 1.47 -0.66 -6.00
C TRP A 217 0.94 -0.12 -7.33
N ALA A 218 1.53 0.96 -7.84
CA ALA A 218 1.15 1.53 -9.14
C ALA A 218 1.36 0.52 -10.29
N LEU A 219 2.45 -0.26 -10.24
CA LEU A 219 2.74 -1.32 -11.19
C LEU A 219 1.66 -2.42 -11.14
N ALA A 220 1.29 -2.88 -9.94
CA ALA A 220 0.26 -3.91 -9.77
C ALA A 220 -1.08 -3.44 -10.37
N LEU A 221 -1.49 -2.20 -10.09
CA LEU A 221 -2.69 -1.61 -10.69
C LEU A 221 -2.59 -1.48 -12.21
N ARG A 222 -1.43 -1.09 -12.74
CA ARG A 222 -1.21 -0.99 -14.18
C ARG A 222 -1.26 -2.36 -14.86
N ALA A 223 -0.64 -3.37 -14.28
CA ALA A 223 -0.66 -4.72 -14.83
C ALA A 223 -2.08 -5.30 -14.81
N GLU A 224 -2.83 -5.10 -13.73
CA GLU A 224 -4.20 -5.62 -13.58
C GLU A 224 -5.20 -4.92 -14.49
N TYR A 225 -5.17 -3.58 -14.53
CA TYR A 225 -6.23 -2.77 -15.17
C TYR A 225 -5.77 -2.05 -16.44
N GLY A 226 -4.48 -2.03 -16.75
CA GLY A 226 -3.93 -1.27 -17.89
C GLY A 226 -4.57 -1.65 -19.22
N SER A 227 -4.72 -2.94 -19.47
CA SER A 227 -5.36 -3.44 -20.69
C SER A 227 -6.86 -3.12 -20.76
N ALA A 228 -7.56 -3.15 -19.63
CA ALA A 228 -8.99 -2.80 -19.57
C ALA A 228 -9.20 -1.29 -19.78
N ALA A 229 -8.36 -0.45 -19.17
CA ALA A 229 -8.39 1.00 -19.37
C ALA A 229 -8.05 1.39 -20.83
N ASP A 230 -7.13 0.66 -21.46
CA ASP A 230 -6.79 0.85 -22.87
C ASP A 230 -7.94 0.41 -23.79
N ALA A 231 -8.59 -0.71 -23.49
CA ALA A 231 -9.76 -1.18 -24.23
C ALA A 231 -10.93 -0.20 -24.10
N LEU A 232 -11.18 0.34 -22.90
CA LEU A 232 -12.22 1.33 -22.68
C LEU A 232 -11.91 2.63 -23.45
N ARG A 233 -10.68 3.12 -23.43
CA ARG A 233 -10.27 4.30 -24.21
C ARG A 233 -10.45 4.10 -25.72
N ARG A 234 -10.10 2.90 -26.24
CA ARG A 234 -10.32 2.56 -27.65
C ARG A 234 -11.80 2.51 -28.01
N LEU A 235 -12.63 1.93 -27.14
CA LEU A 235 -14.08 1.87 -27.34
C LEU A 235 -14.68 3.28 -27.34
N GLU A 236 -14.30 4.16 -26.41
CA GLU A 236 -14.77 5.54 -26.36
C GLU A 236 -14.29 6.37 -27.58
N ALA A 237 -13.07 6.13 -28.07
CA ALA A 237 -12.54 6.75 -29.26
C ALA A 237 -13.30 6.28 -30.51
N ALA A 238 -13.55 4.97 -30.65
CA ALA A 238 -14.33 4.39 -31.74
C ALA A 238 -15.78 4.91 -31.75
N ARG A 239 -16.41 4.96 -30.56
CA ARG A 239 -17.76 5.54 -30.42
C ARG A 239 -17.80 6.99 -30.86
N ARG A 240 -16.86 7.83 -30.42
CA ARG A 240 -16.79 9.24 -30.83
C ARG A 240 -16.56 9.39 -32.34
N ALA A 241 -15.69 8.57 -32.92
CA ALA A 241 -15.46 8.56 -34.38
C ALA A 241 -16.70 8.15 -35.19
N LEU A 242 -17.48 7.18 -34.68
CA LEU A 242 -18.75 6.77 -35.31
C LEU A 242 -19.81 7.88 -35.17
N GLU A 243 -19.97 8.50 -34.01
CA GLU A 243 -20.88 9.63 -33.81
C GLU A 243 -20.55 10.80 -34.72
N GLN A 244 -19.26 11.06 -34.96
CA GLN A 244 -18.81 12.08 -35.88
C GLN A 244 -19.11 11.71 -37.37
N ALA A 245 -18.82 10.48 -37.78
CA ALA A 245 -19.12 9.99 -39.11
C ALA A 245 -20.63 10.05 -39.45
N LEU A 246 -21.49 9.72 -38.46
CA LEU A 246 -22.94 9.85 -38.59
C LEU A 246 -23.41 11.29 -38.74
N ARG A 247 -22.79 12.26 -38.03
CA ARG A 247 -23.08 13.70 -38.14
C ARG A 247 -22.63 14.26 -39.50
N ASP A 248 -21.50 13.77 -40.00
CA ASP A 248 -20.91 14.22 -41.26
C ASP A 248 -21.59 13.58 -42.49
N GLY A 249 -22.61 12.73 -42.28
CA GLY A 249 -23.38 12.09 -43.35
C GLY A 249 -22.62 11.01 -44.10
N ALA A 250 -21.70 10.31 -43.42
CA ALA A 250 -20.94 9.22 -44.00
C ALA A 250 -21.85 8.12 -44.58
N SER A 251 -21.47 7.51 -45.68
CA SER A 251 -22.20 6.42 -46.32
C SER A 251 -22.17 5.14 -45.47
N GLU A 252 -23.16 4.24 -45.67
CA GLU A 252 -23.21 2.95 -44.95
C GLU A 252 -21.93 2.13 -45.11
N ASP A 253 -21.27 2.19 -46.26
CA ASP A 253 -20.02 1.47 -46.54
C ASP A 253 -18.84 2.05 -45.75
N GLU A 254 -18.75 3.36 -45.58
CA GLU A 254 -17.73 4.03 -44.74
C GLU A 254 -17.93 3.76 -43.26
N ILE A 255 -19.19 3.70 -42.80
CA ILE A 255 -19.54 3.33 -41.43
C ILE A 255 -19.12 1.90 -41.12
N LYS A 256 -19.41 0.96 -42.05
CA LYS A 256 -19.05 -0.45 -41.91
C LYS A 256 -17.54 -0.68 -41.86
N GLN A 257 -16.77 0.00 -42.70
CA GLN A 257 -15.31 -0.04 -42.70
C GLN A 257 -14.69 0.45 -41.37
N ARG A 258 -15.28 1.49 -40.75
CA ARG A 258 -14.82 2.02 -39.45
C ARG A 258 -15.25 1.19 -38.23
N MET A 259 -16.25 0.31 -38.41
CA MET A 259 -16.65 -0.67 -37.38
C MET A 259 -15.82 -1.96 -37.42
N GLU A 260 -15.17 -2.27 -38.57
CA GLU A 260 -14.35 -3.46 -38.78
C GLU A 260 -12.84 -3.21 -38.51
N ALA A 261 -12.42 -1.96 -38.30
CA ALA A 261 -11.04 -1.54 -37.99
C ALA A 261 -10.78 -1.40 -36.48
#